data_50c351ca748c1def6041a51031102807
#
_entry.id   50c351ca748c1def6041a51031102807
#
_cell.length_a   1.000
_cell.length_b   1.000
_cell.length_c   1.000
_cell.angle_alpha   90.00
_cell.angle_beta   90.00
_cell.angle_gamma   90.00
#
_symmetry.space_group_name_H-M   'P 1'
#
loop_
_entity.id
_entity.type
_entity.pdbx_description
1 polymer ?
#
loop_
_entity_poly.entity_id
_entity_poly.type
_entity_poly.pdbx_seq_one_letter_code
_entity_poly.pdbx_strand_id
1 'polypeptide(L)'
;MGKKGEKAHALLSASSAKKWIHCTPSAKLEASLPDKESDYAKEGTLPHSICELKLSRLFTDKNMTEGTYKSRQKNLQQQALYSPEMEGYTDEYVDYVSQIAFGFPAAPFLRIEETVHYGNWAPEGFGTVDCLIIYGG
;
A
#
# COMPACT_ATOMS: atom_id res chain seq x y z
N MET A 1 10.99 -18.80 23.19
CA MET A 1 10.25 -17.53 23.15
C MET A 1 9.55 -17.46 21.78
N GLY A 2 8.24 -17.68 21.77
CA GLY A 2 7.47 -17.60 20.53
C GLY A 2 7.42 -16.14 20.06
N LYS A 3 7.84 -15.87 18.82
CA LYS A 3 7.54 -14.63 18.14
C LYS A 3 6.01 -14.49 18.13
N LYS A 4 5.46 -13.51 18.87
CA LYS A 4 4.10 -13.05 18.63
C LYS A 4 4.04 -12.67 17.17
N GLY A 5 3.23 -13.39 16.37
CA GLY A 5 3.01 -13.04 14.98
C GLY A 5 2.56 -11.57 14.95
N GLU A 6 3.27 -10.74 14.18
CA GLU A 6 2.83 -9.39 13.88
C GLU A 6 1.42 -9.49 13.31
N LYS A 7 0.47 -8.80 13.96
CA LYS A 7 -0.90 -8.73 13.44
C LYS A 7 -0.82 -8.02 12.10
N ALA A 8 -1.30 -8.65 11.05
CA ALA A 8 -1.34 -8.08 9.70
C ALA A 8 -2.15 -6.78 9.65
N HIS A 9 -3.11 -6.60 10.56
CA HIS A 9 -3.99 -5.43 10.64
C HIS A 9 -4.17 -4.97 12.09
N ALA A 10 -4.25 -3.64 12.27
CA ALA A 10 -4.61 -3.05 13.55
C ALA A 10 -6.07 -3.40 13.90
N LEU A 11 -6.37 -3.57 15.20
CA LEU A 11 -7.75 -3.75 15.68
C LEU A 11 -8.65 -2.59 15.25
N LEU A 12 -8.15 -1.37 15.36
CA LEU A 12 -8.78 -0.14 14.89
C LEU A 12 -8.09 0.31 13.60
N SER A 13 -8.25 -0.43 12.51
CA SER A 13 -7.61 -0.14 11.23
C SER A 13 -8.21 1.10 10.56
N ALA A 14 -7.39 1.82 9.79
CA ALA A 14 -7.82 3.00 9.03
C ALA A 14 -8.91 2.64 8.00
N SER A 15 -8.77 1.51 7.31
CA SER A 15 -9.74 1.04 6.30
C SER A 15 -11.13 0.73 6.87
N SER A 16 -11.22 0.34 8.16
CA SER A 16 -12.49 0.08 8.84
C SER A 16 -12.94 1.23 9.76
N ALA A 17 -12.26 2.39 9.71
CA ALA A 17 -12.52 3.53 10.61
C ALA A 17 -13.98 3.98 10.61
N LYS A 18 -14.62 4.08 9.45
CA LYS A 18 -16.04 4.44 9.34
C LYS A 18 -16.92 3.51 10.19
N LYS A 19 -16.59 2.22 10.24
CA LYS A 19 -17.36 1.23 11.00
C LYS A 19 -17.15 1.36 12.50
N TRP A 20 -15.91 1.33 12.98
CA TRP A 20 -15.65 1.35 14.42
C TRP A 20 -15.84 2.72 15.07
N ILE A 21 -15.79 3.82 14.32
CA ILE A 21 -16.19 5.16 14.82
C ILE A 21 -17.69 5.20 15.13
N HIS A 22 -18.52 4.59 14.29
CA HIS A 22 -19.98 4.57 14.51
C HIS A 22 -20.43 3.44 15.44
N CYS A 23 -19.70 2.33 15.48
CA CYS A 23 -20.02 1.17 16.30
C CYS A 23 -18.75 0.59 16.91
N THR A 24 -18.30 1.13 18.03
CA THR A 24 -17.07 0.74 18.71
C THR A 24 -16.95 -0.77 18.97
N PRO A 25 -18.01 -1.50 19.39
CA PRO A 25 -17.94 -2.95 19.58
C PRO A 25 -17.67 -3.76 18.31
N SER A 26 -17.89 -3.19 17.13
CA SER A 26 -17.69 -3.90 15.86
C SER A 26 -16.27 -4.40 15.67
N ALA A 27 -15.26 -3.62 16.10
CA ALA A 27 -13.86 -4.00 15.97
C ALA A 27 -13.53 -5.29 16.74
N LYS A 28 -14.06 -5.43 17.97
CA LYS A 28 -13.85 -6.65 18.79
C LYS A 28 -14.60 -7.84 18.22
N LEU A 29 -15.83 -7.61 17.74
CA LEU A 29 -16.65 -8.66 17.13
C LEU A 29 -15.96 -9.19 15.87
N GLU A 30 -15.51 -8.32 14.98
CA GLU A 30 -14.81 -8.71 13.75
C GLU A 30 -13.50 -9.44 14.03
N ALA A 31 -12.73 -9.00 15.04
CA ALA A 31 -11.50 -9.69 15.44
C ALA A 31 -11.75 -11.12 15.97
N SER A 32 -12.96 -11.46 16.40
CA SER A 32 -13.35 -12.81 16.83
C SER A 32 -13.82 -13.71 15.68
N LEU A 33 -14.09 -13.14 14.50
CA LEU A 33 -14.51 -13.89 13.33
C LEU A 33 -13.30 -14.38 12.53
N PRO A 34 -13.43 -15.53 11.83
CA PRO A 34 -12.35 -15.97 10.94
C PRO A 34 -12.14 -14.95 9.82
N ASP A 35 -10.88 -14.60 9.61
CA ASP A 35 -10.48 -13.71 8.51
C ASP A 35 -10.69 -14.45 7.18
N LYS A 36 -11.69 -14.00 6.42
CA LYS A 36 -11.96 -14.49 5.07
C LYS A 36 -11.47 -13.42 4.10
N GLU A 37 -10.23 -13.60 3.64
CA GLU A 37 -9.74 -12.80 2.53
C GLU A 37 -10.63 -13.03 1.30
N SER A 38 -11.26 -11.97 0.81
CA SER A 38 -12.09 -12.05 -0.39
C SER A 38 -11.21 -12.21 -1.63
N ASP A 39 -11.72 -12.88 -2.66
CA ASP A 39 -11.00 -12.99 -3.95
C ASP A 39 -10.72 -11.61 -4.55
N TYR A 40 -11.59 -10.62 -4.33
CA TYR A 40 -11.38 -9.22 -4.70
C TYR A 40 -10.18 -8.58 -3.98
N ALA A 41 -9.96 -8.90 -2.70
CA ALA A 41 -8.79 -8.40 -1.97
C ALA A 41 -7.49 -8.98 -2.52
N LYS A 42 -7.48 -10.26 -2.88
CA LYS A 42 -6.33 -10.92 -3.54
C LYS A 42 -6.07 -10.33 -4.92
N GLU A 43 -7.11 -10.10 -5.70
CA GLU A 43 -7.00 -9.48 -7.02
C GLU A 43 -6.44 -8.06 -6.96
N GLY A 44 -6.81 -7.28 -5.94
CA GLY A 44 -6.30 -5.92 -5.72
C GLY A 44 -4.83 -5.84 -5.31
N THR A 45 -4.26 -6.90 -4.73
CA THR A 45 -2.87 -6.89 -4.24
C THR A 45 -1.85 -6.79 -5.36
N LEU A 46 -2.07 -7.43 -6.49
CA LEU A 46 -1.13 -7.45 -7.61
C LEU A 46 -0.96 -6.09 -8.29
N PRO A 47 -2.03 -5.33 -8.63
CA PRO A 47 -1.90 -3.96 -9.11
C PRO A 47 -1.12 -3.04 -8.16
N HIS A 48 -1.33 -3.16 -6.84
CA HIS A 48 -0.55 -2.41 -5.84
C HIS A 48 0.94 -2.73 -5.94
N SER A 49 1.32 -4.00 -6.05
CA SER A 49 2.73 -4.41 -6.20
C SER A 49 3.36 -3.91 -7.50
N ILE A 50 2.58 -3.82 -8.59
CA ILE A 50 3.05 -3.26 -9.86
C ILE A 50 3.27 -1.74 -9.71
N CYS A 51 2.34 -1.03 -9.08
CA CYS A 51 2.49 0.41 -8.79
C CYS A 51 3.71 0.67 -7.91
N GLU A 52 3.88 -0.11 -6.83
CA GLU A 52 5.02 -0.03 -5.92
C GLU A 52 6.35 -0.17 -6.68
N LEU A 53 6.47 -1.18 -7.54
CA LEU A 53 7.68 -1.39 -8.35
C LEU A 53 7.97 -0.19 -9.27
N LYS A 54 6.96 0.31 -9.99
CA LYS A 54 7.10 1.45 -10.91
C LYS A 54 7.47 2.73 -10.18
N LEU A 55 6.79 3.05 -9.10
CA LEU A 55 7.06 4.24 -8.27
C LEU A 55 8.42 4.15 -7.57
N SER A 56 8.78 2.97 -7.07
CA SER A 56 10.08 2.76 -6.41
C SER A 56 11.23 3.07 -7.37
N ARG A 57 11.16 2.64 -8.61
CA ARG A 57 12.16 2.93 -9.62
C ARG A 57 12.28 4.44 -9.90
N LEU A 58 11.16 5.15 -9.89
CA LEU A 58 11.16 6.59 -10.19
C LEU A 58 11.62 7.45 -9.02
N PHE A 59 11.26 7.09 -7.80
CA PHE A 59 11.37 8.00 -6.65
C PHE A 59 12.26 7.52 -5.51
N THR A 60 12.21 6.24 -5.14
CA THR A 60 12.89 5.74 -3.94
C THR A 60 14.12 4.89 -4.22
N ASP A 61 14.15 4.13 -5.30
CA ASP A 61 15.28 3.30 -5.72
C ASP A 61 15.76 3.69 -7.12
N LYS A 62 16.28 4.92 -7.22
CA LYS A 62 16.79 5.47 -8.48
C LYS A 62 18.00 4.71 -9.03
N ASN A 63 18.65 3.90 -8.22
CA ASN A 63 19.78 3.07 -8.62
C ASN A 63 19.35 1.67 -9.11
N MET A 64 18.06 1.38 -9.14
CA MET A 64 17.56 0.12 -9.66
C MET A 64 17.95 -0.07 -11.11
N THR A 65 18.71 -1.13 -11.37
CA THR A 65 19.16 -1.43 -12.75
C THR A 65 17.97 -1.89 -13.60
N GLU A 66 18.09 -1.71 -14.91
CA GLU A 66 17.10 -2.18 -15.88
C GLU A 66 16.86 -3.70 -15.77
N GLY A 67 17.93 -4.47 -15.56
CA GLY A 67 17.82 -5.92 -15.37
C GLY A 67 17.04 -6.30 -14.13
N THR A 68 17.28 -5.62 -13.00
CA THR A 68 16.54 -5.84 -11.75
C THR A 68 15.07 -5.48 -11.92
N TYR A 69 14.78 -4.34 -12.54
CA TYR A 69 13.40 -3.92 -12.81
C TYR A 69 12.65 -4.94 -13.66
N LYS A 70 13.21 -5.33 -14.80
CA LYS A 70 12.61 -6.34 -15.70
C LYS A 70 12.41 -7.70 -15.03
N SER A 71 13.34 -8.12 -14.19
CA SER A 71 13.20 -9.37 -13.44
C SER A 71 12.03 -9.32 -12.46
N ARG A 72 11.91 -8.24 -11.70
CA ARG A 72 10.79 -8.03 -10.77
C ARG A 72 9.46 -7.91 -11.51
N GLN A 73 9.42 -7.15 -12.61
CA GLN A 73 8.24 -7.01 -13.45
C GLN A 73 7.78 -8.37 -14.00
N LYS A 74 8.72 -9.17 -14.52
CA LYS A 74 8.41 -10.51 -15.01
C LYS A 74 7.82 -11.42 -13.93
N ASN A 75 8.36 -11.36 -12.70
CA ASN A 75 7.82 -12.12 -11.59
C ASN A 75 6.37 -11.75 -11.25
N LEU A 76 6.03 -10.46 -11.30
CA LEU A 76 4.65 -10.00 -11.11
C LEU A 76 3.73 -10.45 -12.26
N GLN A 77 4.20 -10.37 -13.49
CA GLN A 77 3.44 -10.79 -14.69
C GLN A 77 3.21 -12.31 -14.77
N GLN A 78 3.99 -13.11 -14.05
CA GLN A 78 3.83 -14.57 -13.99
C GLN A 78 2.80 -15.02 -12.94
N GLN A 79 2.26 -14.12 -12.14
CA GLN A 79 1.24 -14.46 -11.14
C GLN A 79 -0.09 -14.79 -11.80
N ALA A 80 -0.82 -15.76 -11.22
CA ALA A 80 -2.06 -16.30 -11.80
C ALA A 80 -3.16 -15.26 -12.04
N LEU A 81 -3.18 -14.19 -11.22
CA LEU A 81 -4.18 -13.12 -11.31
C LEU A 81 -3.73 -11.96 -12.22
N TYR A 82 -2.57 -12.06 -12.86
CA TYR A 82 -2.09 -11.01 -13.75
C TYR A 82 -2.96 -10.89 -15.01
N SER A 83 -3.27 -9.64 -15.36
CA SER A 83 -3.93 -9.27 -16.61
C SER A 83 -3.13 -8.14 -17.29
N PRO A 84 -2.95 -8.15 -18.62
CA PRO A 84 -2.28 -7.06 -19.34
C PRO A 84 -2.92 -5.68 -19.12
N GLU A 85 -4.20 -5.62 -18.82
CA GLU A 85 -4.93 -4.37 -18.52
C GLU A 85 -4.42 -3.69 -17.25
N MET A 86 -3.86 -4.46 -16.31
CA MET A 86 -3.25 -3.91 -15.09
C MET A 86 -2.09 -2.98 -15.38
N GLU A 87 -1.35 -3.19 -16.47
CA GLU A 87 -0.27 -2.27 -16.88
C GLU A 87 -0.81 -0.88 -17.21
N GLY A 88 -1.93 -0.79 -17.94
CA GLY A 88 -2.56 0.48 -18.28
C GLY A 88 -3.04 1.24 -17.04
N TYR A 89 -3.79 0.59 -16.17
CA TYR A 89 -4.29 1.21 -14.93
C TYR A 89 -3.18 1.63 -13.97
N THR A 90 -2.14 0.82 -13.85
CA THR A 90 -0.99 1.15 -13.00
C THR A 90 -0.16 2.28 -13.60
N ASP A 91 -0.02 2.37 -14.92
CA ASP A 91 0.65 3.49 -15.60
C ASP A 91 -0.11 4.80 -15.37
N GLU A 92 -1.43 4.82 -15.48
CA GLU A 92 -2.27 5.99 -15.19
C GLU A 92 -2.06 6.49 -13.74
N TYR A 93 -2.03 5.56 -12.78
CA TYR A 93 -1.77 5.90 -11.39
C TYR A 93 -0.37 6.48 -11.18
N VAL A 94 0.66 5.86 -11.76
CA VAL A 94 2.05 6.33 -11.68
C VAL A 94 2.21 7.70 -12.33
N ASP A 95 1.55 7.94 -13.46
CA ASP A 95 1.54 9.24 -14.13
C ASP A 95 0.89 10.31 -13.26
N TYR A 96 -0.24 9.99 -12.62
CA TYR A 96 -0.91 10.90 -11.70
C TYR A 96 -0.02 11.28 -10.51
N VAL A 97 0.61 10.32 -9.84
CA VAL A 97 1.54 10.55 -8.73
C VAL A 97 2.73 11.38 -9.21
N SER A 98 3.27 11.07 -10.40
CA SER A 98 4.42 11.78 -10.99
C SER A 98 4.08 13.25 -11.29
N GLN A 99 2.90 13.52 -11.82
CA GLN A 99 2.44 14.90 -12.07
C GLN A 99 2.38 15.72 -10.77
N ILE A 100 1.87 15.13 -9.69
CA ILE A 100 1.86 15.79 -8.38
C ILE A 100 3.27 16.03 -7.88
N ALA A 101 4.12 15.00 -7.87
CA ALA A 101 5.46 15.07 -7.30
C ALA A 101 6.36 16.05 -8.06
N PHE A 102 6.30 16.07 -9.39
CA PHE A 102 7.09 16.97 -10.25
C PHE A 102 6.46 18.37 -10.39
N GLY A 103 5.22 18.56 -9.95
CA GLY A 103 4.57 19.86 -9.91
C GLY A 103 5.10 20.81 -8.83
N PHE A 104 5.85 20.31 -7.85
CA PHE A 104 6.46 21.13 -6.81
C PHE A 104 7.76 21.79 -7.30
N PRO A 105 8.10 23.00 -6.82
CA PRO A 105 9.33 23.71 -7.19
C PRO A 105 10.62 22.97 -6.81
N ALA A 106 10.56 22.10 -5.80
CA ALA A 106 11.67 21.25 -5.36
C ALA A 106 11.16 19.83 -5.09
N ALA A 107 12.08 18.88 -4.97
CA ALA A 107 11.72 17.48 -4.72
C ALA A 107 10.96 17.33 -3.38
N PRO A 108 9.75 16.76 -3.38
CA PRO A 108 9.03 16.50 -2.15
C PRO A 108 9.63 15.31 -1.40
N PHE A 109 9.29 15.21 -0.11
CA PHE A 109 9.48 13.97 0.63
C PHE A 109 8.45 12.96 0.11
N LEU A 110 8.91 11.80 -0.37
CA LEU A 110 8.03 10.77 -0.92
C LEU A 110 8.39 9.41 -0.35
N ARG A 111 7.37 8.68 0.09
CA ARG A 111 7.46 7.30 0.56
C ARG A 111 6.38 6.46 -0.12
N ILE A 112 6.67 5.19 -0.29
CA ILE A 112 5.82 4.20 -0.95
C ILE A 112 5.68 3.04 0.00
N GLU A 113 4.46 2.53 0.17
CA GLU A 113 4.11 1.44 1.11
C GLU A 113 4.61 1.73 2.53
N GLU A 114 4.38 2.97 2.99
CA GLU A 114 4.85 3.42 4.30
C GLU A 114 3.86 3.04 5.41
N THR A 115 4.37 2.40 6.45
CA THR A 115 3.55 2.12 7.63
C THR A 115 3.48 3.36 8.52
N VAL A 116 2.27 3.83 8.74
CA VAL A 116 1.96 4.98 9.59
C VAL A 116 1.35 4.51 10.90
N HIS A 117 1.91 4.98 12.02
CA HIS A 117 1.40 4.71 13.36
C HIS A 117 0.60 5.89 13.88
N TYR A 118 -0.65 5.65 14.27
CA TYR A 118 -1.55 6.65 14.85
C TYR A 118 -2.07 6.24 16.24
N GLY A 119 -1.25 5.50 16.99
CA GLY A 119 -1.56 5.00 18.33
C GLY A 119 -1.91 6.07 19.36
N ASN A 120 -1.52 7.33 19.12
CA ASN A 120 -1.88 8.46 19.97
C ASN A 120 -3.38 8.81 19.89
N TRP A 121 -4.05 8.48 18.80
CA TRP A 121 -5.48 8.74 18.56
C TRP A 121 -6.34 7.47 18.65
N ALA A 122 -5.79 6.36 18.20
CA ALA A 122 -6.46 5.06 18.27
C ALA A 122 -5.48 4.02 18.84
N PRO A 123 -5.79 3.37 20.00
CA PRO A 123 -4.88 2.43 20.64
C PRO A 123 -4.36 1.35 19.69
N GLU A 124 -3.04 1.16 19.67
CA GLU A 124 -2.34 0.23 18.76
C GLU A 124 -2.66 0.47 17.27
N GLY A 125 -3.08 1.69 16.90
CA GLY A 125 -3.46 2.03 15.53
C GLY A 125 -2.25 2.16 14.62
N PHE A 126 -2.29 1.45 13.50
CA PHE A 126 -1.35 1.58 12.40
C PHE A 126 -2.05 1.24 11.07
N GLY A 127 -1.46 1.66 9.98
CA GLY A 127 -1.91 1.32 8.64
C GLY A 127 -0.81 1.58 7.62
N THR A 128 -0.94 1.03 6.42
CA THR A 128 -0.02 1.27 5.32
C THR A 128 -0.62 2.27 4.35
N VAL A 129 0.19 3.25 3.93
CA VAL A 129 -0.16 4.25 2.93
C VAL A 129 0.55 3.88 1.63
N ASP A 130 -0.19 3.72 0.54
CA ASP A 130 0.36 3.32 -0.76
C ASP A 130 1.39 4.32 -1.27
N CYS A 131 1.11 5.61 -1.14
CA CYS A 131 2.03 6.68 -1.49
C CYS A 131 1.83 7.89 -0.58
N LEU A 132 2.91 8.38 0.02
CA LEU A 132 2.93 9.56 0.87
C LEU A 132 3.81 10.63 0.23
N ILE A 133 3.24 11.81 -0.02
CA ILE A 133 3.95 12.97 -0.58
C ILE A 133 3.82 14.13 0.40
N ILE A 134 4.95 14.69 0.85
CA ILE A 134 4.98 15.85 1.74
C ILE A 134 5.86 16.93 1.11
N TYR A 135 5.34 18.15 1.04
CA TYR A 135 6.07 19.31 0.53
C TYR A 135 5.73 20.55 1.35
N GLY A 136 6.74 21.33 1.73
CA GLY A 136 6.57 22.61 2.41
C GLY A 136 6.01 22.51 3.83
N GLY A 137 6.22 21.40 4.49
CA GLY A 137 5.74 21.12 5.86
C GLY A 137 6.34 21.97 6.95
#